data_b5c2383b811bb7ad4c3573e08b49f0dd
#
_entry.id   b5c2383b811bb7ad4c3573e08b49f0dd
#
_cell.length_a   1.000
_cell.length_b   1.000
_cell.length_c   1.000
_cell.angle_alpha   90.00
_cell.angle_beta   90.00
_cell.angle_gamma   90.00
#
_symmetry.space_group_name_H-M   'P 1'
#
loop_
_entity.id
_entity.type
_entity.pdbx_description
1 polymer ?
#
loop_
_entity_poly.entity_id
_entity_poly.type
_entity_poly.pdbx_seq_one_letter_code
_entity_poly.pdbx_strand_id
1 'polypeptide(L)'
;MLSIKQIWKYLLAIVLTLTVALAAAGCGGGAAASSSAASKAKSSEAKSEKALTVRMFDIGQGDACLLEKDGKFVLIDSGDIEHRDTIVALLKKYHVKSLSKVVITHPHADHLGGMQAIFKNFKVEAIYDDGMPSGTASYKNYLKAIKANQIPYKALKAGDMLSFFDGVSYKVLGPVKVIKDQKGNSDFNNNSIVGRLSYGNFSMMFTGDAEKEEEASILANKGTFKSDVLKVGHHGSRTSTSPDFLRAVSPKEAFISCGLNNDYGHPHKTTVAKLEKAKVHIYRTDRDGTLTLTTTGDGYKITKER
;
A
#
# COMPACT_ATOMS: atom_id res chain seq x y z
N MET A 1 -37.09 -29.40 -11.35
CA MET A 1 -35.77 -28.78 -11.22
C MET A 1 -34.98 -29.07 -12.49
N LEU A 2 -34.88 -28.10 -13.37
CA LEU A 2 -34.12 -28.21 -14.63
C LEU A 2 -32.62 -28.08 -14.31
N SER A 3 -31.79 -28.94 -14.87
CA SER A 3 -30.34 -28.97 -14.62
C SER A 3 -29.64 -27.76 -15.25
N ILE A 4 -28.54 -27.30 -14.62
CA ILE A 4 -27.74 -26.15 -15.03
C ILE A 4 -27.31 -26.22 -16.51
N LYS A 5 -27.20 -27.41 -17.12
CA LYS A 5 -26.91 -27.63 -18.54
C LYS A 5 -28.06 -27.27 -19.49
N GLN A 6 -29.27 -27.18 -19.01
CA GLN A 6 -30.45 -26.81 -19.83
C GLN A 6 -30.64 -25.28 -19.88
N ILE A 7 -30.20 -24.55 -18.86
CA ILE A 7 -30.29 -23.10 -18.79
C ILE A 7 -29.32 -22.43 -19.80
N TRP A 8 -28.17 -23.04 -20.06
CA TRP A 8 -27.17 -22.50 -21.00
C TRP A 8 -27.60 -22.62 -22.48
N LYS A 9 -28.51 -23.51 -22.83
CA LYS A 9 -28.99 -23.63 -24.20
C LYS A 9 -30.00 -22.54 -24.61
N TYR A 10 -30.67 -21.92 -23.66
CA TYR A 10 -31.66 -20.86 -23.92
C TYR A 10 -31.04 -19.46 -23.97
N LEU A 11 -29.81 -19.26 -23.42
CA LEU A 11 -29.09 -17.98 -23.49
C LEU A 11 -28.30 -17.75 -24.80
N LEU A 12 -28.08 -18.80 -25.61
CA LEU A 12 -27.40 -18.68 -26.91
C LEU A 12 -28.33 -18.39 -28.09
N ALA A 13 -29.66 -18.44 -27.90
CA ALA A 13 -30.63 -18.27 -28.98
C ALA A 13 -31.16 -16.83 -29.16
N ILE A 14 -30.76 -15.89 -28.33
CA ILE A 14 -31.28 -14.48 -28.36
C ILE A 14 -30.31 -13.48 -28.98
N VAL A 15 -29.11 -13.88 -29.36
CA VAL A 15 -28.09 -12.92 -29.91
C VAL A 15 -27.98 -12.96 -31.45
N LEU A 16 -28.83 -13.75 -32.17
CA LEU A 16 -28.63 -13.93 -33.62
C LEU A 16 -29.80 -13.44 -34.48
N THR A 17 -30.56 -12.44 -34.07
CA THR A 17 -31.58 -11.81 -34.94
C THR A 17 -31.64 -10.32 -34.75
N LEU A 18 -30.68 -9.57 -35.33
CA LEU A 18 -30.84 -8.13 -35.70
C LEU A 18 -29.69 -7.63 -36.57
N THR A 19 -29.53 -8.18 -37.78
CA THR A 19 -28.81 -7.48 -38.84
C THR A 19 -29.32 -8.01 -40.18
N VAL A 20 -30.26 -7.35 -40.83
CA VAL A 20 -30.40 -7.21 -42.31
C VAL A 20 -31.62 -6.31 -42.58
N ALA A 21 -31.37 -5.18 -43.25
CA ALA A 21 -32.14 -4.40 -44.20
C ALA A 21 -31.80 -2.90 -43.98
N LEU A 22 -31.20 -2.20 -44.90
CA LEU A 22 -31.73 -1.63 -46.08
C LEU A 22 -30.61 -1.08 -46.99
N ALA A 23 -30.58 -1.56 -48.19
CA ALA A 23 -29.93 -0.92 -49.32
C ALA A 23 -31.02 -0.68 -50.38
N ALA A 24 -31.21 0.56 -50.85
CA ALA A 24 -31.69 0.92 -52.18
C ALA A 24 -31.87 2.45 -52.26
N ALA A 25 -30.99 3.11 -52.96
CA ALA A 25 -31.14 3.69 -54.29
C ALA A 25 -31.95 5.02 -54.35
N GLY A 26 -31.29 6.10 -54.86
CA GLY A 26 -31.91 7.34 -55.29
C GLY A 26 -30.86 8.30 -55.83
N CYS A 27 -30.66 8.29 -57.16
CA CYS A 27 -29.90 9.33 -57.91
C CYS A 27 -30.66 10.65 -57.95
N GLY A 28 -29.93 11.79 -57.89
CA GLY A 28 -30.46 13.11 -58.22
C GLY A 28 -29.43 14.21 -57.98
N GLY A 29 -28.96 14.85 -59.08
CA GLY A 29 -27.83 15.76 -59.10
C GLY A 29 -28.15 17.19 -58.62
N GLY A 30 -27.07 17.95 -58.43
CA GLY A 30 -27.12 19.41 -58.56
C GLY A 30 -26.47 20.19 -57.43
N ALA A 31 -25.41 20.90 -57.82
CA ALA A 31 -24.97 22.22 -57.37
C ALA A 31 -24.14 22.31 -56.07
N ALA A 32 -22.97 22.85 -56.24
CA ALA A 32 -21.97 23.24 -55.26
C ALA A 32 -22.47 24.32 -54.30
N ALA A 33 -22.16 24.10 -53.00
CA ALA A 33 -22.00 25.18 -52.04
C ALA A 33 -20.99 24.72 -50.99
N SER A 34 -19.88 25.44 -50.95
CA SER A 34 -18.85 25.32 -49.93
C SER A 34 -19.39 25.68 -48.56
N SER A 35 -19.45 24.75 -47.66
CA SER A 35 -19.56 25.07 -46.23
C SER A 35 -18.55 24.24 -45.43
N SER A 36 -17.65 24.99 -44.80
CA SER A 36 -16.66 24.47 -43.84
C SER A 36 -17.32 23.68 -42.74
N ALA A 37 -17.18 22.36 -42.78
CA ALA A 37 -17.55 21.53 -41.68
C ALA A 37 -16.43 21.62 -40.61
N ALA A 38 -16.67 22.44 -39.59
CA ALA A 38 -15.90 22.39 -38.34
C ALA A 38 -16.13 21.03 -37.70
N SER A 39 -15.12 20.17 -37.78
CA SER A 39 -15.03 18.94 -36.99
C SER A 39 -14.97 19.32 -35.52
N LYS A 40 -16.07 19.16 -34.79
CA LYS A 40 -16.08 19.16 -33.34
C LYS A 40 -15.21 17.96 -32.87
N ALA A 41 -13.92 18.24 -32.68
CA ALA A 41 -13.09 17.37 -31.87
C ALA A 41 -13.76 17.26 -30.48
N LYS A 42 -14.29 16.07 -30.15
CA LYS A 42 -14.62 15.74 -28.76
C LYS A 42 -13.31 15.83 -28.01
N SER A 43 -13.07 16.93 -27.30
CA SER A 43 -12.07 16.97 -26.26
C SER A 43 -12.51 15.93 -25.20
N SER A 44 -11.86 14.77 -25.17
CA SER A 44 -11.90 13.94 -23.99
C SER A 44 -11.29 14.79 -22.89
N GLU A 45 -12.10 15.32 -21.99
CA GLU A 45 -11.62 15.85 -20.72
C GLU A 45 -10.83 14.71 -20.06
N ALA A 46 -9.51 14.79 -20.14
CA ALA A 46 -8.62 13.97 -19.35
C ALA A 46 -8.98 14.30 -17.90
N LYS A 47 -9.67 13.37 -17.23
CA LYS A 47 -9.98 13.44 -15.80
C LYS A 47 -8.64 13.67 -15.12
N SER A 48 -8.38 14.89 -14.63
CA SER A 48 -7.16 15.21 -13.91
C SER A 48 -7.01 14.16 -12.80
N GLU A 49 -6.06 13.23 -12.96
CA GLU A 49 -5.83 12.21 -11.97
C GLU A 49 -5.38 12.90 -10.70
N LYS A 50 -6.17 12.76 -9.63
CA LYS A 50 -5.87 13.40 -8.36
C LYS A 50 -4.68 12.71 -7.71
N ALA A 51 -3.78 13.50 -7.15
CA ALA A 51 -2.53 13.03 -6.60
C ALA A 51 -2.75 12.06 -5.42
N LEU A 52 -1.99 10.97 -5.42
CA LEU A 52 -1.74 10.15 -4.24
C LEU A 52 -0.60 10.78 -3.47
N THR A 53 -0.78 10.97 -2.17
CA THR A 53 0.26 11.41 -1.24
C THR A 53 0.56 10.28 -0.26
N VAL A 54 1.84 9.97 -0.07
CA VAL A 54 2.35 9.00 0.90
C VAL A 54 3.26 9.74 1.87
N ARG A 55 2.93 9.72 3.17
CA ARG A 55 3.72 10.38 4.23
C ARG A 55 4.24 9.34 5.19
N MET A 56 5.56 9.17 5.23
CA MET A 56 6.24 8.41 6.28
C MET A 56 6.57 9.37 7.41
N PHE A 57 5.92 9.20 8.54
CA PHE A 57 6.03 10.10 9.67
C PHE A 57 7.36 9.95 10.41
N ASP A 58 7.91 11.07 10.87
CA ASP A 58 8.88 11.07 11.95
C ASP A 58 8.12 10.82 13.27
N ILE A 59 8.04 9.56 13.65
CA ILE A 59 7.29 9.05 14.81
C ILE A 59 8.21 8.51 15.91
N GLY A 60 9.52 8.82 15.83
CA GLY A 60 10.52 8.15 16.67
C GLY A 60 10.89 6.78 16.15
N GLN A 61 11.22 5.86 17.08
CA GLN A 61 11.49 4.49 16.68
C GLN A 61 10.16 3.78 16.45
N GLY A 62 9.89 3.34 15.22
CA GLY A 62 8.67 2.69 14.78
C GLY A 62 8.23 3.13 13.39
N ASP A 63 7.17 2.54 12.89
CA ASP A 63 6.60 2.83 11.58
C ASP A 63 5.22 3.46 11.70
N ALA A 64 4.98 4.52 10.93
CA ALA A 64 3.65 5.04 10.65
C ALA A 64 3.65 5.74 9.28
N CYS A 65 2.83 5.25 8.37
CA CYS A 65 2.73 5.78 7.02
C CYS A 65 1.29 6.12 6.67
N LEU A 66 1.01 7.41 6.43
CA LEU A 66 -0.31 7.90 6.02
C LEU A 66 -0.37 8.06 4.50
N LEU A 67 -1.33 7.39 3.89
CA LEU A 67 -1.65 7.54 2.47
C LEU A 67 -2.93 8.37 2.34
N GLU A 68 -2.94 9.30 1.39
CA GLU A 68 -4.05 10.20 1.13
C GLU A 68 -4.34 10.29 -0.36
N LYS A 69 -5.62 10.14 -0.74
CA LYS A 69 -6.11 10.44 -2.08
C LYS A 69 -7.61 10.82 -2.00
N ASP A 70 -7.97 11.92 -2.65
CA ASP A 70 -9.37 12.38 -2.73
C ASP A 70 -10.04 12.59 -1.34
N GLY A 71 -9.27 13.07 -0.34
CA GLY A 71 -9.76 13.28 1.02
C GLY A 71 -10.07 12.01 1.80
N LYS A 72 -9.66 10.85 1.29
CA LYS A 72 -9.67 9.56 1.98
C LYS A 72 -8.29 9.21 2.48
N PHE A 73 -8.24 8.47 3.59
CA PHE A 73 -7.00 8.15 4.27
C PHE A 73 -6.87 6.66 4.54
N VAL A 74 -5.66 6.14 4.34
CA VAL A 74 -5.24 4.79 4.73
C VAL A 74 -3.99 4.93 5.58
N LEU A 75 -3.91 4.21 6.69
CA LEU A 75 -2.74 4.18 7.55
C LEU A 75 -2.10 2.79 7.48
N ILE A 76 -0.78 2.75 7.32
CA ILE A 76 0.04 1.54 7.47
C ILE A 76 0.91 1.75 8.71
N ASP A 77 0.72 0.92 9.72
CA ASP A 77 1.29 1.01 11.06
C ASP A 77 0.98 2.31 11.80
N SER A 78 1.22 2.36 13.09
CA SER A 78 0.76 3.44 13.97
C SER A 78 1.81 3.97 14.94
N GLY A 79 3.06 3.51 14.83
CA GLY A 79 4.14 3.88 15.72
C GLY A 79 4.07 3.21 17.09
N ASP A 80 5.00 3.60 17.95
CA ASP A 80 5.18 3.06 19.30
C ASP A 80 4.15 3.58 20.30
N ILE A 81 4.06 2.87 21.42
CA ILE A 81 3.22 3.21 22.58
C ILE A 81 3.60 4.58 23.15
N GLU A 82 4.86 4.93 23.18
CA GLU A 82 5.37 6.18 23.73
C GLU A 82 5.02 7.38 22.85
N HIS A 83 4.77 7.16 21.57
CA HIS A 83 4.45 8.20 20.58
C HIS A 83 2.96 8.31 20.22
N ARG A 84 2.06 7.83 21.11
CA ARG A 84 0.61 7.86 20.89
C ARG A 84 0.04 9.26 20.66
N ASP A 85 0.53 10.24 21.39
CA ASP A 85 0.06 11.62 21.24
C ASP A 85 0.63 12.23 19.96
N THR A 86 1.85 11.84 19.57
CA THR A 86 2.49 12.27 18.33
C THR A 86 1.71 11.80 17.11
N ILE A 87 1.33 10.51 17.04
CA ILE A 87 0.54 10.02 15.89
C ILE A 87 -0.82 10.72 15.81
N VAL A 88 -1.49 10.96 16.94
CA VAL A 88 -2.76 11.70 16.97
C VAL A 88 -2.58 13.13 16.48
N ALA A 89 -1.52 13.82 16.93
CA ALA A 89 -1.21 15.18 16.49
C ALA A 89 -0.92 15.26 14.99
N LEU A 90 -0.13 14.30 14.46
CA LEU A 90 0.19 14.20 13.04
C LEU A 90 -1.06 13.94 12.20
N LEU A 91 -1.91 12.99 12.58
CA LEU A 91 -3.17 12.75 11.88
C LEU A 91 -4.09 13.96 11.88
N LYS A 92 -4.17 14.71 12.99
CA LYS A 92 -4.91 15.99 13.07
C LYS A 92 -4.28 17.07 12.19
N LYS A 93 -2.95 17.20 12.18
CA LYS A 93 -2.19 18.13 11.31
C LYS A 93 -2.55 17.94 9.83
N TYR A 94 -2.76 16.70 9.40
CA TYR A 94 -3.14 16.36 8.03
C TYR A 94 -4.66 16.21 7.84
N HIS A 95 -5.47 16.78 8.76
CA HIS A 95 -6.93 16.87 8.70
C HIS A 95 -7.65 15.53 8.55
N VAL A 96 -7.06 14.44 9.04
CA VAL A 96 -7.71 13.12 9.06
C VAL A 96 -8.97 13.19 9.92
N LYS A 97 -10.11 12.79 9.35
CA LYS A 97 -11.40 12.64 10.05
C LYS A 97 -11.71 11.17 10.33
N SER A 98 -11.44 10.32 9.36
CA SER A 98 -11.59 8.88 9.46
C SER A 98 -10.46 8.19 8.69
N LEU A 99 -10.17 6.97 9.06
CA LEU A 99 -9.26 6.07 8.34
C LEU A 99 -10.12 5.01 7.64
N SER A 100 -10.14 5.05 6.31
CA SER A 100 -10.91 4.08 5.52
C SER A 100 -10.35 2.66 5.66
N LYS A 101 -9.05 2.57 5.87
CA LYS A 101 -8.34 1.31 6.17
C LYS A 101 -7.15 1.58 7.07
N VAL A 102 -6.89 0.63 7.95
CA VAL A 102 -5.62 0.53 8.68
C VAL A 102 -5.02 -0.83 8.37
N VAL A 103 -3.73 -0.87 8.04
CA VAL A 103 -2.95 -2.09 7.89
C VAL A 103 -1.90 -2.10 8.99
N ILE A 104 -1.91 -3.10 9.86
CA ILE A 104 -0.83 -3.34 10.83
C ILE A 104 0.02 -4.46 10.28
N THR A 105 1.30 -4.15 10.04
CA THR A 105 2.19 -5.11 9.38
C THR A 105 2.48 -6.33 10.25
N HIS A 106 2.66 -6.13 11.55
CA HIS A 106 2.86 -7.18 12.53
C HIS A 106 2.63 -6.67 13.97
N PRO A 107 2.50 -7.55 15.00
CA PRO A 107 2.02 -7.15 16.32
C PRO A 107 3.07 -6.57 17.29
N HIS A 108 4.21 -6.07 16.83
CA HIS A 108 5.16 -5.37 17.69
C HIS A 108 4.66 -3.99 18.09
N ALA A 109 5.13 -3.50 19.24
CA ALA A 109 4.64 -2.27 19.86
C ALA A 109 4.92 -1.03 19.02
N ASP A 110 6.04 -0.98 18.35
CA ASP A 110 6.49 0.11 17.47
C ASP A 110 5.77 0.17 16.11
N HIS A 111 4.82 -0.75 15.87
CA HIS A 111 3.92 -0.78 14.71
C HIS A 111 2.46 -0.60 15.11
N LEU A 112 2.00 -1.26 16.18
CA LEU A 112 0.60 -1.19 16.59
C LEU A 112 0.34 -0.30 17.81
N GLY A 113 1.38 0.24 18.45
CA GLY A 113 1.29 0.91 19.74
C GLY A 113 0.39 2.14 19.78
N GLY A 114 0.32 2.89 18.69
CA GLY A 114 -0.53 4.06 18.53
C GLY A 114 -2.03 3.76 18.41
N MET A 115 -2.41 2.51 18.08
CA MET A 115 -3.79 2.16 17.75
C MET A 115 -4.79 2.48 18.85
N GLN A 116 -4.41 2.36 20.14
CA GLN A 116 -5.30 2.71 21.24
C GLN A 116 -5.69 4.22 21.25
N ALA A 117 -4.77 5.08 20.90
CA ALA A 117 -5.04 6.51 20.78
C ALA A 117 -5.82 6.82 19.51
N ILE A 118 -5.53 6.10 18.42
CA ILE A 118 -6.27 6.22 17.15
C ILE A 118 -7.74 5.87 17.34
N PHE A 119 -8.08 4.75 17.98
CA PHE A 119 -9.47 4.35 18.25
C PHE A 119 -10.26 5.37 19.08
N LYS A 120 -9.58 6.12 19.97
CA LYS A 120 -10.21 7.16 20.80
C LYS A 120 -10.49 8.46 20.03
N ASN A 121 -9.71 8.75 19.00
CA ASN A 121 -9.70 10.05 18.32
C ASN A 121 -10.28 10.03 16.90
N PHE A 122 -10.29 8.88 16.25
CA PHE A 122 -10.66 8.75 14.84
C PHE A 122 -11.57 7.56 14.60
N LYS A 123 -12.50 7.70 13.64
CA LYS A 123 -13.24 6.56 13.12
C LYS A 123 -12.32 5.72 12.26
N VAL A 124 -12.27 4.40 12.52
CA VAL A 124 -11.60 3.41 11.68
C VAL A 124 -12.65 2.53 11.02
N GLU A 125 -12.63 2.43 9.69
CA GLU A 125 -13.69 1.77 8.92
C GLU A 125 -13.37 0.30 8.62
N ALA A 126 -12.10 -0.06 8.49
CA ALA A 126 -11.66 -1.45 8.34
C ALA A 126 -10.21 -1.61 8.82
N ILE A 127 -9.91 -2.79 9.34
CA ILE A 127 -8.57 -3.18 9.81
C ILE A 127 -8.11 -4.45 9.13
N TYR A 128 -6.84 -4.45 8.79
CA TYR A 128 -6.11 -5.56 8.21
C TYR A 128 -4.82 -5.77 9.01
N ASP A 129 -4.46 -7.01 9.30
CA ASP A 129 -3.17 -7.35 9.89
C ASP A 129 -2.67 -8.74 9.43
N ASP A 130 -1.56 -9.21 9.98
CA ASP A 130 -0.94 -10.50 9.66
C ASP A 130 -1.67 -11.72 10.25
N GLY A 131 -2.64 -11.50 11.15
CA GLY A 131 -3.38 -12.54 11.85
C GLY A 131 -2.57 -13.33 12.87
N MET A 132 -1.35 -12.89 13.20
CA MET A 132 -0.48 -13.60 14.14
C MET A 132 -0.84 -13.26 15.59
N PRO A 133 -1.24 -14.25 16.41
CA PRO A 133 -1.62 -13.99 17.79
C PRO A 133 -0.41 -13.60 18.64
N SER A 134 -0.52 -12.47 19.36
CA SER A 134 0.48 -12.03 20.33
C SER A 134 -0.07 -12.07 21.75
N GLY A 135 0.77 -12.46 22.70
CA GLY A 135 0.45 -12.47 24.14
C GLY A 135 0.47 -11.09 24.80
N THR A 136 0.94 -10.05 24.12
CA THR A 136 1.14 -8.71 24.68
C THR A 136 -0.17 -8.02 25.08
N ALA A 137 -0.11 -7.14 26.08
CA ALA A 137 -1.27 -6.35 26.50
C ALA A 137 -1.75 -5.41 25.38
N SER A 138 -0.83 -4.83 24.60
CA SER A 138 -1.14 -3.94 23.47
C SER A 138 -1.97 -4.66 22.41
N TYR A 139 -1.55 -5.85 21.99
CA TYR A 139 -2.29 -6.66 21.02
C TYR A 139 -3.67 -7.10 21.52
N LYS A 140 -3.75 -7.56 22.77
CA LYS A 140 -5.04 -7.92 23.39
C LYS A 140 -6.01 -6.75 23.45
N ASN A 141 -5.51 -5.55 23.79
CA ASN A 141 -6.33 -4.33 23.81
C ASN A 141 -6.74 -3.88 22.41
N TYR A 142 -5.86 -4.03 21.44
CA TYR A 142 -6.15 -3.79 20.02
C TYR A 142 -7.32 -4.67 19.54
N LEU A 143 -7.28 -5.98 19.77
CA LEU A 143 -8.37 -6.89 19.39
C LEU A 143 -9.68 -6.60 20.14
N LYS A 144 -9.60 -6.25 21.44
CA LYS A 144 -10.78 -5.84 22.22
C LYS A 144 -11.42 -4.58 21.62
N ALA A 145 -10.62 -3.61 21.21
CA ALA A 145 -11.12 -2.37 20.61
C ALA A 145 -11.79 -2.63 19.23
N ILE A 146 -11.19 -3.48 18.39
CA ILE A 146 -11.78 -3.89 17.11
C ILE A 146 -13.18 -4.50 17.34
N LYS A 147 -13.27 -5.44 18.29
CA LYS A 147 -14.55 -6.10 18.64
C LYS A 147 -15.57 -5.12 19.20
N ALA A 148 -15.17 -4.28 20.16
CA ALA A 148 -16.05 -3.33 20.82
C ALA A 148 -16.63 -2.28 19.86
N ASN A 149 -15.84 -1.83 18.89
CA ASN A 149 -16.26 -0.89 17.85
C ASN A 149 -16.83 -1.55 16.59
N GLN A 150 -16.98 -2.88 16.57
CA GLN A 150 -17.51 -3.65 15.46
C GLN A 150 -16.80 -3.34 14.12
N ILE A 151 -15.48 -3.11 14.18
CA ILE A 151 -14.70 -2.75 12.99
C ILE A 151 -14.50 -4.01 12.13
N PRO A 152 -14.81 -3.96 10.83
CA PRO A 152 -14.48 -5.02 9.89
C PRO A 152 -12.97 -5.36 9.94
N TYR A 153 -12.67 -6.64 10.11
CA TYR A 153 -11.31 -7.15 10.28
C TYR A 153 -11.03 -8.30 9.34
N LYS A 154 -9.84 -8.32 8.76
CA LYS A 154 -9.34 -9.43 7.94
C LYS A 154 -7.84 -9.61 8.12
N ALA A 155 -7.41 -10.84 8.43
CA ALA A 155 -6.01 -11.24 8.31
C ALA A 155 -5.60 -11.37 6.84
N LEU A 156 -4.44 -10.80 6.49
CA LEU A 156 -3.89 -10.81 5.13
C LEU A 156 -2.83 -11.89 4.97
N LYS A 157 -2.68 -12.34 3.72
CA LYS A 157 -1.65 -13.28 3.31
C LYS A 157 -1.22 -13.01 1.88
N ALA A 158 -0.11 -13.57 1.47
CA ALA A 158 0.37 -13.48 0.09
C ALA A 158 -0.72 -13.84 -0.92
N GLY A 159 -0.88 -12.98 -1.93
CA GLY A 159 -1.90 -13.09 -2.97
C GLY A 159 -3.15 -12.23 -2.73
N ASP A 160 -3.41 -11.77 -1.51
CA ASP A 160 -4.50 -10.82 -1.25
C ASP A 160 -4.26 -9.49 -1.99
N MET A 161 -5.36 -8.84 -2.38
CA MET A 161 -5.34 -7.55 -3.05
C MET A 161 -6.30 -6.60 -2.34
N LEU A 162 -5.81 -5.43 -1.96
CA LEU A 162 -6.64 -4.35 -1.42
C LEU A 162 -6.71 -3.21 -2.44
N SER A 163 -7.89 -2.64 -2.63
CA SER A 163 -8.02 -1.32 -3.24
C SER A 163 -7.93 -0.29 -2.12
N PHE A 164 -6.85 0.51 -2.10
CA PHE A 164 -6.71 1.58 -1.13
C PHE A 164 -7.57 2.78 -1.51
N PHE A 165 -7.51 3.16 -2.79
CA PHE A 165 -8.30 4.24 -3.40
C PHE A 165 -8.63 3.87 -4.85
N ASP A 166 -9.44 4.68 -5.51
CA ASP A 166 -9.69 4.52 -6.94
C ASP A 166 -8.36 4.62 -7.72
N GLY A 167 -8.08 3.58 -8.52
CA GLY A 167 -6.84 3.44 -9.27
C GLY A 167 -5.60 3.06 -8.44
N VAL A 168 -5.70 2.95 -7.10
CA VAL A 168 -4.57 2.58 -6.23
C VAL A 168 -4.78 1.22 -5.62
N SER A 169 -3.93 0.27 -5.98
CA SER A 169 -3.96 -1.11 -5.48
C SER A 169 -2.78 -1.40 -4.54
N TYR A 170 -3.01 -2.29 -3.59
CA TYR A 170 -2.00 -2.82 -2.69
C TYR A 170 -2.02 -4.34 -2.75
N LYS A 171 -1.01 -4.92 -3.40
CA LYS A 171 -0.85 -6.37 -3.53
C LYS A 171 -0.01 -6.90 -2.39
N VAL A 172 -0.58 -7.81 -1.60
CA VAL A 172 0.14 -8.48 -0.51
C VAL A 172 1.04 -9.56 -1.10
N LEU A 173 2.32 -9.50 -0.77
CA LEU A 173 3.37 -10.41 -1.22
C LEU A 173 3.82 -11.36 -0.10
N GLY A 174 3.70 -10.96 1.15
CA GLY A 174 4.00 -11.71 2.36
C GLY A 174 2.98 -11.42 3.47
N PRO A 175 2.85 -12.31 4.47
CA PRO A 175 3.56 -13.59 4.57
C PRO A 175 3.04 -14.65 3.58
N VAL A 176 3.97 -15.43 3.00
CA VAL A 176 3.64 -16.55 2.10
C VAL A 176 3.27 -17.79 2.92
N LYS A 177 3.96 -17.97 4.03
CA LYS A 177 3.75 -19.05 5.01
C LYS A 177 4.18 -18.53 6.38
N VAL A 178 3.65 -19.13 7.43
CA VAL A 178 4.10 -18.81 8.80
C VAL A 178 5.55 -19.24 8.99
N ILE A 179 6.40 -18.29 9.36
CA ILE A 179 7.80 -18.52 9.74
C ILE A 179 7.88 -18.54 11.26
N LYS A 180 8.65 -19.49 11.79
CA LYS A 180 8.86 -19.67 13.22
C LYS A 180 10.32 -19.40 13.57
N ASP A 181 10.54 -18.90 14.78
CA ASP A 181 11.88 -18.75 15.36
C ASP A 181 12.52 -20.12 15.68
N GLN A 182 13.77 -20.11 16.11
CA GLN A 182 14.51 -21.34 16.46
C GLN A 182 13.89 -22.11 17.65
N LYS A 183 13.01 -21.46 18.43
CA LYS A 183 12.30 -22.06 19.56
C LYS A 183 10.91 -22.58 19.18
N GLY A 184 10.51 -22.40 17.91
CA GLY A 184 9.21 -22.81 17.40
C GLY A 184 8.09 -21.80 17.65
N ASN A 185 8.37 -20.61 18.19
CA ASN A 185 7.41 -19.52 18.33
C ASN A 185 7.23 -18.79 16.99
N SER A 186 6.14 -18.06 16.86
CA SER A 186 5.95 -17.17 15.70
C SER A 186 7.02 -16.08 15.70
N ASP A 187 7.74 -15.97 14.60
CA ASP A 187 8.67 -14.87 14.35
C ASP A 187 7.91 -13.71 13.76
N PHE A 188 7.51 -12.74 14.58
CA PHE A 188 6.61 -11.66 14.14
C PHE A 188 7.21 -10.81 13.03
N ASN A 189 8.51 -10.53 13.08
CA ASN A 189 9.17 -9.77 12.02
C ASN A 189 9.08 -10.51 10.68
N ASN A 190 9.44 -11.80 10.67
CA ASN A 190 9.40 -12.65 9.48
C ASN A 190 7.97 -13.13 9.09
N ASN A 191 6.93 -12.54 9.69
CA ASN A 191 5.54 -12.68 9.27
C ASN A 191 4.87 -11.32 9.04
N SER A 192 5.66 -10.29 8.77
CA SER A 192 5.17 -8.95 8.44
C SER A 192 4.35 -8.96 7.16
N ILE A 193 3.32 -8.12 7.09
CA ILE A 193 2.67 -7.86 5.81
C ILE A 193 3.65 -7.10 4.92
N VAL A 194 4.14 -7.77 3.90
CA VAL A 194 4.87 -7.15 2.80
C VAL A 194 3.93 -6.91 1.65
N GLY A 195 3.87 -5.67 1.17
CA GLY A 195 2.95 -5.33 0.10
C GLY A 195 3.49 -4.30 -0.88
N ARG A 196 3.05 -4.43 -2.12
CA ARG A 196 3.40 -3.52 -3.22
C ARG A 196 2.20 -2.65 -3.58
N LEU A 197 2.34 -1.36 -3.32
CA LEU A 197 1.42 -0.33 -3.78
C LEU A 197 1.67 -0.05 -5.27
N SER A 198 0.60 0.15 -6.04
CA SER A 198 0.67 0.53 -7.45
C SER A 198 -0.37 1.59 -7.76
N TYR A 199 0.04 2.65 -8.47
CA TYR A 199 -0.82 3.69 -9.01
C TYR A 199 -0.27 4.12 -10.37
N GLY A 200 -0.99 3.81 -11.46
CA GLY A 200 -0.47 3.99 -12.82
C GLY A 200 0.89 3.29 -13.01
N ASN A 201 1.90 4.04 -13.41
CA ASN A 201 3.28 3.57 -13.58
C ASN A 201 4.10 3.62 -12.27
N PHE A 202 3.62 4.31 -11.23
CA PHE A 202 4.30 4.43 -9.95
C PHE A 202 4.08 3.19 -9.08
N SER A 203 5.11 2.85 -8.31
CA SER A 203 5.02 1.76 -7.33
C SER A 203 5.93 1.96 -6.11
N MET A 204 5.44 1.50 -4.95
CA MET A 204 6.18 1.51 -3.70
C MET A 204 6.05 0.17 -2.98
N MET A 205 7.19 -0.36 -2.49
CA MET A 205 7.25 -1.58 -1.68
C MET A 205 7.24 -1.21 -0.21
N PHE A 206 6.31 -1.77 0.55
CA PHE A 206 6.25 -1.70 2.00
C PHE A 206 6.61 -3.07 2.56
N THR A 207 7.51 -3.13 3.52
CA THR A 207 8.10 -4.38 3.99
C THR A 207 7.85 -4.66 5.48
N GLY A 208 7.22 -3.71 6.21
CA GLY A 208 7.19 -3.81 7.67
C GLY A 208 8.59 -4.09 8.20
N ASP A 209 8.71 -5.13 9.02
CA ASP A 209 9.97 -5.57 9.58
C ASP A 209 10.45 -6.92 9.03
N ALA A 210 9.94 -7.30 7.86
CA ALA A 210 10.37 -8.52 7.17
C ALA A 210 11.90 -8.63 7.13
N GLU A 211 12.39 -9.78 7.54
CA GLU A 211 13.79 -10.12 7.54
C GLU A 211 14.13 -11.08 6.37
N LYS A 212 15.38 -11.48 6.26
CA LYS A 212 15.90 -12.26 5.13
C LYS A 212 15.15 -13.58 4.87
N GLU A 213 14.60 -14.22 5.90
CA GLU A 213 13.85 -15.47 5.79
C GLU A 213 12.52 -15.25 5.07
N GLU A 214 11.79 -14.19 5.43
CA GLU A 214 10.56 -13.82 4.76
C GLU A 214 10.81 -13.29 3.35
N GLU A 215 11.83 -12.42 3.19
CA GLU A 215 12.25 -11.93 1.87
C GLU A 215 12.55 -13.08 0.90
N ALA A 216 13.28 -14.10 1.36
CA ALA A 216 13.57 -15.30 0.57
C ALA A 216 12.29 -16.09 0.22
N SER A 217 11.35 -16.22 1.17
CA SER A 217 10.06 -16.88 0.96
C SER A 217 9.22 -16.13 -0.09
N ILE A 218 9.19 -14.80 -0.03
CA ILE A 218 8.49 -13.94 -1.00
C ILE A 218 9.10 -14.09 -2.40
N LEU A 219 10.43 -14.05 -2.51
CA LEU A 219 11.10 -14.21 -3.80
C LEU A 219 10.84 -15.57 -4.45
N ALA A 220 10.78 -16.62 -3.63
CA ALA A 220 10.46 -17.97 -4.10
C ALA A 220 9.02 -18.11 -4.62
N ASN A 221 8.09 -17.29 -4.12
CA ASN A 221 6.67 -17.34 -4.48
C ASN A 221 6.33 -16.71 -5.84
N LYS A 222 7.31 -16.23 -6.57
CA LYS A 222 7.21 -15.54 -7.86
C LYS A 222 6.21 -14.36 -7.84
N GLY A 223 6.58 -13.25 -8.42
CA GLY A 223 5.73 -12.06 -8.43
C GLY A 223 6.41 -10.88 -9.12
N THR A 224 5.74 -9.74 -9.08
CA THR A 224 6.30 -8.46 -9.51
C THR A 224 6.81 -7.73 -8.28
N PHE A 225 8.13 -7.60 -8.17
CA PHE A 225 8.80 -6.98 -7.03
C PHE A 225 9.30 -5.57 -7.34
N LYS A 226 9.66 -5.31 -8.61
CA LYS A 226 10.21 -4.01 -9.03
C LYS A 226 9.31 -2.87 -8.55
N SER A 227 9.92 -1.90 -7.86
CA SER A 227 9.23 -0.75 -7.29
C SER A 227 10.14 0.48 -7.35
N ASP A 228 9.56 1.66 -7.55
CA ASP A 228 10.31 2.91 -7.63
C ASP A 228 10.86 3.30 -6.26
N VAL A 229 10.10 3.05 -5.19
CA VAL A 229 10.46 3.38 -3.81
C VAL A 229 10.37 2.11 -2.95
N LEU A 230 11.32 1.96 -2.03
CA LEU A 230 11.35 0.92 -1.00
C LEU A 230 11.23 1.56 0.38
N LYS A 231 10.20 1.19 1.17
CA LYS A 231 10.27 1.30 2.63
C LYS A 231 11.20 0.20 3.10
N VAL A 232 12.34 0.57 3.62
CA VAL A 232 13.40 -0.36 4.05
C VAL A 232 12.90 -1.16 5.25
N GLY A 233 13.12 -2.47 5.24
CA GLY A 233 12.67 -3.38 6.28
C GLY A 233 13.33 -3.11 7.63
N HIS A 234 12.58 -3.33 8.70
CA HIS A 234 13.02 -3.35 10.09
C HIS A 234 13.90 -2.14 10.44
N HIS A 235 13.41 -0.94 10.12
CA HIS A 235 14.05 0.37 10.38
C HIS A 235 15.50 0.47 9.87
N GLY A 236 15.87 -0.33 8.88
CA GLY A 236 17.22 -0.43 8.36
C GLY A 236 18.11 -1.38 9.16
N SER A 237 17.54 -2.39 9.83
CA SER A 237 18.28 -3.47 10.47
C SER A 237 19.18 -4.22 9.48
N ARG A 238 20.28 -4.77 9.98
CA ARG A 238 21.17 -5.66 9.21
C ARG A 238 20.54 -7.01 8.85
N THR A 239 19.45 -7.40 9.54
CA THR A 239 18.72 -8.63 9.30
C THR A 239 17.81 -8.58 8.10
N SER A 240 17.49 -7.35 7.62
CA SER A 240 16.57 -7.07 6.52
C SER A 240 17.28 -6.54 5.28
N THR A 241 16.51 -6.34 4.22
CA THR A 241 16.96 -5.80 2.93
C THR A 241 18.15 -6.59 2.39
N SER A 242 17.94 -7.90 2.24
CA SER A 242 18.96 -8.80 1.68
C SER A 242 19.37 -8.36 0.27
N PRO A 243 20.60 -8.68 -0.18
CA PRO A 243 21.05 -8.31 -1.52
C PRO A 243 20.14 -8.82 -2.63
N ASP A 244 19.55 -10.01 -2.46
CA ASP A 244 18.67 -10.62 -3.45
C ASP A 244 17.32 -9.90 -3.50
N PHE A 245 16.75 -9.55 -2.35
CA PHE A 245 15.52 -8.79 -2.27
C PHE A 245 15.72 -7.36 -2.83
N LEU A 246 16.78 -6.67 -2.42
CA LEU A 246 17.12 -5.34 -2.93
C LEU A 246 17.27 -5.34 -4.46
N ARG A 247 17.93 -6.36 -5.01
CA ARG A 247 18.10 -6.52 -6.46
C ARG A 247 16.77 -6.77 -7.17
N ALA A 248 15.86 -7.58 -6.59
CA ALA A 248 14.56 -7.86 -7.16
C ALA A 248 13.62 -6.64 -7.11
N VAL A 249 13.65 -5.87 -6.03
CA VAL A 249 12.88 -4.62 -5.90
C VAL A 249 13.48 -3.52 -6.78
N SER A 250 14.80 -3.44 -6.89
CA SER A 250 15.54 -2.48 -7.71
C SER A 250 15.02 -1.03 -7.58
N PRO A 251 14.91 -0.49 -6.36
CA PRO A 251 14.32 0.82 -6.13
C PRO A 251 15.29 1.94 -6.54
N LYS A 252 14.75 3.12 -6.86
CA LYS A 252 15.51 4.36 -7.02
C LYS A 252 15.70 5.06 -5.69
N GLU A 253 14.67 5.01 -4.84
CA GLU A 253 14.60 5.70 -3.57
C GLU A 253 14.35 4.69 -2.43
N ALA A 254 14.92 4.93 -1.26
CA ALA A 254 14.72 4.17 -0.04
C ALA A 254 14.27 5.09 1.09
N PHE A 255 13.16 4.76 1.73
CA PHE A 255 12.66 5.41 2.93
C PHE A 255 12.99 4.54 4.14
N ILE A 256 13.70 5.12 5.12
CA ILE A 256 14.02 4.46 6.38
C ILE A 256 13.30 5.22 7.50
N SER A 257 12.37 4.57 8.18
CA SER A 257 11.74 5.06 9.40
C SER A 257 12.57 4.59 10.58
N CYS A 258 13.13 5.51 11.36
CA CYS A 258 13.89 5.21 12.57
C CYS A 258 13.95 6.44 13.47
N GLY A 259 14.11 6.23 14.76
CA GLY A 259 14.25 7.30 15.74
C GLY A 259 15.67 7.87 15.78
N LEU A 260 15.77 9.18 16.07
CA LEU A 260 17.05 9.81 16.34
C LEU A 260 17.67 9.22 17.62
N ASN A 261 18.95 8.83 17.56
CA ASN A 261 19.69 8.22 18.67
C ASN A 261 19.01 6.98 19.28
N ASN A 262 18.33 6.18 18.44
CA ASN A 262 17.64 4.97 18.91
C ASN A 262 18.62 3.92 19.47
N ASP A 263 18.16 3.16 20.47
CA ASP A 263 18.98 2.16 21.19
C ASP A 263 19.38 0.94 20.35
N TYR A 264 18.74 0.76 19.18
CA TYR A 264 19.01 -0.36 18.26
C TYR A 264 20.19 -0.08 17.33
N GLY A 265 20.63 1.17 17.24
CA GLY A 265 21.63 1.62 16.27
C GLY A 265 21.14 1.62 14.82
N HIS A 266 19.82 1.71 14.63
CA HIS A 266 19.20 1.80 13.30
C HIS A 266 19.33 3.20 12.69
N PRO A 267 19.52 3.29 11.36
CA PRO A 267 19.81 2.18 10.46
C PRO A 267 21.25 1.67 10.62
N HIS A 268 21.44 0.38 10.57
CA HIS A 268 22.78 -0.20 10.64
C HIS A 268 23.63 0.22 9.44
N LYS A 269 24.91 0.51 9.67
CA LYS A 269 25.88 0.91 8.62
C LYS A 269 25.93 -0.08 7.46
N THR A 270 25.81 -1.37 7.73
CA THR A 270 25.79 -2.42 6.69
C THR A 270 24.60 -2.31 5.76
N THR A 271 23.41 -1.91 6.26
CA THR A 271 22.22 -1.71 5.44
C THR A 271 22.34 -0.45 4.59
N VAL A 272 22.82 0.64 5.18
CA VAL A 272 23.10 1.87 4.44
C VAL A 272 24.11 1.60 3.32
N ALA A 273 25.20 0.91 3.59
CA ALA A 273 26.22 0.56 2.59
C ALA A 273 25.66 -0.32 1.44
N LYS A 274 24.71 -1.24 1.75
CA LYS A 274 24.03 -2.03 0.70
C LYS A 274 23.23 -1.13 -0.26
N LEU A 275 22.50 -0.18 0.27
CA LEU A 275 21.68 0.77 -0.50
C LEU A 275 22.56 1.71 -1.33
N GLU A 276 23.64 2.26 -0.73
CA GLU A 276 24.61 3.11 -1.42
C GLU A 276 25.31 2.38 -2.57
N LYS A 277 25.75 1.13 -2.32
CA LYS A 277 26.35 0.28 -3.37
C LYS A 277 25.38 0.03 -4.53
N ALA A 278 24.09 -0.07 -4.25
CA ALA A 278 23.03 -0.19 -5.24
C ALA A 278 22.64 1.14 -5.89
N LYS A 279 23.28 2.25 -5.52
CA LYS A 279 23.01 3.62 -5.98
C LYS A 279 21.57 4.08 -5.71
N VAL A 280 21.00 3.64 -4.59
CA VAL A 280 19.67 4.05 -4.14
C VAL A 280 19.80 5.33 -3.32
N HIS A 281 18.95 6.33 -3.59
CA HIS A 281 18.87 7.54 -2.76
C HIS A 281 18.17 7.21 -1.44
N ILE A 282 18.78 7.64 -0.32
CA ILE A 282 18.32 7.29 1.02
C ILE A 282 17.75 8.51 1.71
N TYR A 283 16.49 8.39 2.16
CA TYR A 283 15.80 9.34 3.02
C TYR A 283 15.54 8.68 4.37
N ARG A 284 15.73 9.44 5.47
CA ARG A 284 15.63 8.90 6.84
C ARG A 284 14.83 9.85 7.71
N THR A 285 13.84 9.32 8.45
CA THR A 285 12.98 10.16 9.30
C THR A 285 13.74 10.81 10.45
N ASP A 286 14.74 10.15 11.04
CA ASP A 286 15.57 10.70 12.10
C ASP A 286 16.41 11.92 11.68
N ARG A 287 16.67 12.06 10.41
CA ARG A 287 17.49 13.14 9.82
C ARG A 287 16.66 14.15 9.03
N ASP A 288 15.74 13.66 8.23
CA ASP A 288 15.00 14.44 7.22
C ASP A 288 13.59 14.82 7.70
N GLY A 289 13.17 14.38 8.92
CA GLY A 289 11.80 14.56 9.42
C GLY A 289 10.79 13.71 8.66
N THR A 290 9.54 14.11 8.69
CA THR A 290 8.48 13.45 7.90
C THR A 290 8.78 13.52 6.41
N LEU A 291 8.80 12.37 5.75
CA LEU A 291 9.01 12.24 4.30
C LEU A 291 7.67 12.24 3.59
N THR A 292 7.52 13.09 2.58
CA THR A 292 6.28 13.17 1.80
C THR A 292 6.57 12.90 0.33
N LEU A 293 5.92 11.87 -0.23
CA LEU A 293 5.92 11.55 -1.65
C LEU A 293 4.56 11.89 -2.24
N THR A 294 4.55 12.53 -3.41
CA THR A 294 3.34 12.85 -4.16
C THR A 294 3.48 12.37 -5.59
N THR A 295 2.45 11.70 -6.11
CA THR A 295 2.40 11.18 -7.49
C THR A 295 0.98 11.25 -8.06
N THR A 296 0.89 11.43 -9.36
CA THR A 296 -0.36 11.27 -10.14
C THR A 296 -0.41 9.95 -10.90
N GLY A 297 0.51 9.04 -10.58
CA GLY A 297 0.62 7.74 -11.25
C GLY A 297 1.69 7.70 -12.34
N ASP A 298 2.23 8.86 -12.73
CA ASP A 298 3.38 8.97 -13.64
C ASP A 298 4.41 9.92 -13.02
N GLY A 299 5.58 9.36 -12.67
CA GLY A 299 6.59 10.06 -11.88
C GLY A 299 6.16 10.32 -10.44
N TYR A 300 7.01 10.97 -9.67
CA TYR A 300 6.77 11.34 -8.28
C TYR A 300 7.68 12.48 -7.82
N LYS A 301 7.26 13.16 -6.78
CA LYS A 301 8.06 14.18 -6.09
C LYS A 301 8.19 13.77 -4.62
N ILE A 302 9.39 13.94 -4.06
CA ILE A 302 9.67 13.71 -2.64
C ILE A 302 10.04 15.05 -2.00
N THR A 303 9.50 15.32 -0.83
CA THR A 303 9.83 16.45 0.01
C THR A 303 10.11 15.96 1.43
N LYS A 304 10.98 16.69 2.14
CA LYS A 304 11.41 16.42 3.51
C LYS A 304 10.90 17.56 4.40
N GLU A 305 10.67 17.25 5.66
CA GLU A 305 10.24 18.26 6.64
C GLU A 305 11.44 19.08 7.16
N ARG A 306 12.65 18.48 7.19
CA ARG A 306 13.93 19.08 7.61
C ARG A 306 14.99 18.97 6.52
#